data_b53ccada8f013e9222034a300bd86976
#
_entry.id   b53ccada8f013e9222034a300bd86976
#
_cell.length_a   1.000
_cell.length_b   1.000
_cell.length_c   1.000
_cell.angle_alpha   90.00
_cell.angle_beta   90.00
_cell.angle_gamma   90.00
#
_symmetry.space_group_name_H-M   'P 1'
#
loop_
_entity.id
_entity.type
_entity.pdbx_description
1 polymer ?
#
loop_
_entity_poly.entity_id
_entity_poly.type
_entity_poly.pdbx_seq_one_letter_code
_entity_poly.pdbx_strand_id
1 'polypeptide(L)'
;MAVGRRFGATRRTTTALLAGTIGVLAPLGVALPVWAQTAAANGYYATPPPVDDSKRPVDEKKPDKTYTQTKGCVQRAVLGQNVEINTRPWGQDYLQLAKAQEIVRAARDGSAGGGVKVAVIDTGVTGHPWFQNRLESGGDYVAGTTKGQQPGLEDCDGHGTEVAGIIAAKPDNPEVGFVGVAPDATIVSFRQLSENYGPAKETATPPPAGTTSGTPSSSTNPPTGSESQLPPSTTGGGGEGEGTSPGQTNGGRQLEKDGTAGTLKTLAEILVRIADRDDIKVVNMSVDNCRVADGGITAGEQQVQAAIHYAASKNIVIVSAAGNVGDKCLQNDQPDSRKPKTIVTPPWFADDVLSVGAIDDTGSVAPFSVHGPWVGVAAPGTKIISLDPAEGSPGLANLTFESGDKASEIQGTSFAAPYVAGLAALVRAKYPDLDAKQVINRIKETAQHPAAPGGRDNFVGYGVIDPVAALTQSLPSEVGVVASDPGPQMAQLPPANDHSSTPMIVALAGTGGGLVALLITLFVMRTIRRNRPEPTGPVR
;
A
#
# COMPACT_ATOMS: atom_id res chain seq x y z
N MET A 1 62.39 -0.64 -51.86
CA MET A 1 62.09 -1.91 -52.52
C MET A 1 60.62 -2.11 -52.43
N ALA A 2 59.73 -1.71 -53.45
CA ALA A 2 59.35 -2.48 -54.60
C ALA A 2 58.62 -3.76 -54.17
N VAL A 3 57.34 -4.02 -54.50
CA VAL A 3 56.55 -4.14 -55.73
C VAL A 3 55.11 -4.32 -55.28
N GLY A 4 54.03 -3.67 -55.53
CA GLY A 4 53.40 -3.41 -56.83
C GLY A 4 52.61 -4.59 -57.42
N ARG A 5 51.26 -4.52 -57.42
CA ARG A 5 50.44 -5.01 -58.56
C ARG A 5 49.00 -4.46 -58.47
N ARG A 6 48.65 -3.80 -59.56
CA ARG A 6 47.32 -3.37 -60.01
C ARG A 6 46.64 -4.51 -60.80
N PHE A 7 45.29 -4.52 -60.76
CA PHE A 7 44.35 -4.93 -61.84
C PHE A 7 42.97 -4.61 -61.32
N GLY A 8 42.00 -3.96 -61.97
CA GLY A 8 41.81 -3.64 -63.36
C GLY A 8 40.28 -3.34 -63.46
N ALA A 9 39.92 -2.24 -64.05
CA ALA A 9 38.55 -1.71 -64.20
C ALA A 9 37.72 -2.47 -65.23
N THR A 10 36.39 -2.47 -65.04
CA THR A 10 35.45 -2.46 -66.17
C THR A 10 34.23 -1.58 -65.86
N ARG A 11 34.15 -0.54 -66.70
CA ARG A 11 32.99 0.37 -66.81
C ARG A 11 31.84 -0.37 -67.51
N ARG A 12 30.61 -0.17 -67.10
CA ARG A 12 29.44 -0.13 -67.98
C ARG A 12 28.58 1.10 -67.63
N THR A 13 28.51 1.95 -68.58
CA THR A 13 27.62 3.14 -68.73
C THR A 13 26.21 2.64 -69.07
N THR A 14 25.21 3.18 -68.43
CA THR A 14 23.87 3.25 -69.03
C THR A 14 23.22 4.61 -68.63
N THR A 15 22.59 5.15 -69.59
CA THR A 15 22.17 6.51 -69.88
C THR A 15 21.01 6.97 -69.02
N ALA A 16 21.02 8.26 -68.66
CA ALA A 16 20.00 8.97 -67.94
C ALA A 16 18.73 9.21 -68.77
N LEU A 17 17.59 9.23 -68.08
CA LEU A 17 16.38 9.94 -68.53
C LEU A 17 15.94 10.83 -67.40
N LEU A 18 16.03 12.16 -67.65
CA LEU A 18 15.42 13.21 -66.83
C LEU A 18 13.90 13.13 -66.97
N ALA A 19 13.20 13.05 -65.87
CA ALA A 19 11.81 13.51 -65.74
C ALA A 19 11.71 14.37 -64.52
N GLY A 20 11.46 15.66 -64.72
CA GLY A 20 11.25 16.62 -63.66
C GLY A 20 9.94 16.41 -62.96
N THR A 21 9.96 16.44 -61.63
CA THR A 21 8.79 16.57 -60.79
C THR A 21 8.97 17.73 -59.82
N ILE A 22 7.99 18.60 -59.91
CA ILE A 22 7.79 19.78 -59.09
C ILE A 22 7.74 19.38 -57.59
N GLY A 23 8.67 19.92 -56.80
CA GLY A 23 8.69 19.73 -55.35
C GLY A 23 7.59 20.54 -54.68
N VAL A 24 6.61 19.88 -54.12
CA VAL A 24 5.71 20.42 -53.14
C VAL A 24 6.39 20.28 -51.77
N LEU A 25 6.83 21.38 -51.20
CA LEU A 25 7.26 21.47 -49.78
C LEU A 25 6.04 21.22 -48.88
N ALA A 26 5.88 19.97 -48.41
CA ALA A 26 5.01 19.68 -47.27
C ALA A 26 5.73 20.09 -45.98
N PRO A 27 5.06 20.77 -45.03
CA PRO A 27 5.65 21.06 -43.73
C PRO A 27 5.92 19.73 -43.00
N LEU A 28 7.14 19.57 -42.49
CA LEU A 28 7.50 18.49 -41.56
C LEU A 28 6.66 18.67 -40.28
N GLY A 29 5.45 18.14 -40.28
CA GLY A 29 4.69 17.91 -39.06
C GLY A 29 5.45 16.87 -38.24
N VAL A 30 5.91 17.24 -37.06
CA VAL A 30 6.43 16.30 -36.07
C VAL A 30 5.30 15.32 -35.78
N ALA A 31 5.36 14.12 -36.34
CA ALA A 31 4.44 13.06 -36.01
C ALA A 31 4.72 12.66 -34.56
N LEU A 32 3.80 13.01 -33.66
CA LEU A 32 3.81 12.44 -32.31
C LEU A 32 3.80 10.92 -32.40
N PRO A 33 4.53 10.23 -31.54
CA PRO A 33 4.57 8.77 -31.57
C PRO A 33 3.14 8.20 -31.45
N VAL A 34 2.84 7.21 -32.25
CA VAL A 34 1.49 6.60 -32.42
C VAL A 34 0.84 6.15 -31.10
N TRP A 35 1.66 5.84 -30.08
CA TRP A 35 1.16 5.49 -28.76
C TRP A 35 0.53 6.68 -28.01
N ALA A 36 0.97 7.90 -28.25
CA ALA A 36 0.38 9.10 -27.62
C ALA A 36 -0.98 9.47 -28.24
N GLN A 37 -1.26 9.07 -29.48
CA GLN A 37 -2.56 9.34 -30.13
C GLN A 37 -3.63 8.30 -29.78
N THR A 38 -3.24 7.06 -29.42
CA THR A 38 -4.21 6.01 -29.07
C THR A 38 -4.74 6.13 -27.64
N ALA A 39 -4.01 6.77 -26.72
CA ALA A 39 -4.47 6.96 -25.34
C ALA A 39 -5.65 7.96 -25.25
N ALA A 40 -5.63 9.04 -26.04
CA ALA A 40 -6.67 10.07 -26.02
C ALA A 40 -8.03 9.59 -26.61
N ALA A 41 -8.02 8.56 -27.46
CA ALA A 41 -9.24 8.02 -28.06
C ALA A 41 -9.97 6.99 -27.17
N ASN A 42 -9.28 6.40 -26.17
CA ASN A 42 -9.79 5.30 -25.32
C ASN A 42 -9.97 5.67 -23.84
N GLY A 43 -9.70 6.90 -23.43
CA GLY A 43 -9.73 7.33 -22.03
C GLY A 43 -8.51 6.87 -21.22
N TYR A 44 -8.36 7.44 -20.04
CA TYR A 44 -7.26 7.16 -19.11
C TYR A 44 -7.72 6.15 -18.05
N TYR A 45 -7.37 4.88 -18.21
CA TYR A 45 -7.73 3.80 -17.29
C TYR A 45 -6.50 3.27 -16.54
N ALA A 46 -5.79 2.34 -17.14
CA ALA A 46 -4.59 1.75 -16.54
C ALA A 46 -3.41 2.75 -16.45
N THR A 47 -3.35 3.71 -17.36
CA THR A 47 -2.30 4.72 -17.45
C THR A 47 -2.93 6.11 -17.31
N PRO A 48 -2.41 6.96 -16.41
CA PRO A 48 -2.88 8.34 -16.29
C PRO A 48 -2.49 9.18 -17.52
N PRO A 49 -3.09 10.37 -17.69
CA PRO A 49 -2.65 11.32 -18.70
C PRO A 49 -1.22 11.81 -18.44
N PRO A 50 -0.53 12.38 -19.44
CA PRO A 50 0.72 13.08 -19.23
C PRO A 50 0.58 14.16 -18.14
N VAL A 51 1.67 14.36 -17.39
CA VAL A 51 1.71 15.37 -16.33
C VAL A 51 1.54 16.78 -16.90
N ASP A 52 0.70 17.59 -16.27
CA ASP A 52 0.58 19.02 -16.51
C ASP A 52 1.11 19.78 -15.29
N ASP A 53 2.37 20.23 -15.36
CA ASP A 53 3.03 20.95 -14.26
C ASP A 53 2.34 22.28 -13.91
N SER A 54 1.52 22.84 -14.80
CA SER A 54 0.74 24.06 -14.52
C SER A 54 -0.35 23.83 -13.47
N LYS A 55 -0.70 22.57 -13.18
CA LYS A 55 -1.68 22.16 -12.17
C LYS A 55 -1.10 22.08 -10.77
N ARG A 56 0.22 22.19 -10.60
CA ARG A 56 0.87 22.15 -9.28
C ARG A 56 0.32 23.29 -8.41
N PRO A 57 -0.25 22.97 -7.22
CA PRO A 57 -0.77 24.01 -6.33
C PRO A 57 0.36 24.76 -5.62
N VAL A 58 -0.01 25.87 -4.99
CA VAL A 58 0.82 26.55 -4.00
C VAL A 58 0.42 26.05 -2.62
N ASP A 59 1.37 25.70 -1.77
CA ASP A 59 1.09 25.30 -0.38
C ASP A 59 0.60 26.50 0.45
N GLU A 60 -0.65 26.46 0.87
CA GLU A 60 -1.26 27.48 1.73
C GLU A 60 -0.91 27.29 3.23
N LYS A 61 -0.28 26.17 3.59
CA LYS A 61 0.18 25.83 4.95
C LYS A 61 -0.95 25.82 5.99
N LYS A 62 -2.16 25.48 5.57
CA LYS A 62 -3.37 25.48 6.40
C LYS A 62 -4.38 24.47 5.88
N PRO A 63 -5.38 24.10 6.68
CA PRO A 63 -6.53 23.33 6.22
C PRO A 63 -7.25 24.03 5.05
N ASP A 64 -7.82 23.27 4.13
CA ASP A 64 -8.64 23.79 3.01
C ASP A 64 -10.02 24.29 3.48
N LYS A 65 -10.47 23.83 4.63
CA LYS A 65 -11.71 24.25 5.31
C LYS A 65 -11.48 24.36 6.80
N THR A 66 -12.41 24.97 7.51
CA THR A 66 -12.45 24.89 8.98
C THR A 66 -13.03 23.53 9.39
N TYR A 67 -12.24 22.74 10.09
CA TYR A 67 -12.67 21.46 10.66
C TYR A 67 -12.76 21.57 12.18
N THR A 68 -13.70 20.84 12.77
CA THR A 68 -13.88 20.71 14.22
C THR A 68 -13.91 19.25 14.59
N GLN A 69 -13.42 18.93 15.79
CA GLN A 69 -13.48 17.57 16.29
C GLN A 69 -14.93 17.14 16.48
N THR A 70 -15.33 16.04 15.86
CA THR A 70 -16.69 15.49 15.88
C THR A 70 -16.80 14.23 16.73
N LYS A 71 -15.67 13.54 16.96
CA LYS A 71 -15.58 12.31 17.75
C LYS A 71 -14.37 12.40 18.68
N GLY A 72 -14.41 11.65 19.79
CA GLY A 72 -13.26 11.47 20.67
C GLY A 72 -12.09 10.79 19.97
N CYS A 73 -10.87 11.07 20.42
CA CYS A 73 -9.69 10.39 19.90
C CYS A 73 -9.74 8.90 20.22
N VAL A 74 -9.23 8.08 19.30
CA VAL A 74 -9.19 6.63 19.44
C VAL A 74 -8.17 6.28 20.53
N GLN A 75 -8.64 5.61 21.57
CA GLN A 75 -7.76 5.02 22.57
C GLN A 75 -7.49 3.57 22.19
N ARG A 76 -6.25 3.30 21.81
CA ARG A 76 -5.81 1.97 21.45
C ARG A 76 -4.67 1.61 22.39
N ALA A 77 -4.94 0.84 23.38
CA ALA A 77 -3.95 0.40 24.36
C ALA A 77 -4.04 -1.12 24.54
N VAL A 78 -4.20 -1.90 23.48
CA VAL A 78 -4.43 -3.33 23.67
C VAL A 78 -3.50 -4.15 22.77
N LEU A 79 -2.49 -4.74 23.41
CA LEU A 79 -1.99 -6.01 22.97
C LEU A 79 -3.05 -7.06 23.30
N GLY A 80 -3.57 -7.77 22.28
CA GLY A 80 -4.48 -8.88 22.50
C GLY A 80 -3.87 -9.92 23.42
N GLN A 81 -4.70 -10.69 24.12
CA GLN A 81 -4.28 -11.60 25.21
C GLN A 81 -3.19 -12.62 24.83
N ASN A 82 -2.91 -12.79 23.53
CA ASN A 82 -1.90 -13.74 23.02
C ASN A 82 -0.66 -13.05 22.44
N VAL A 83 -0.51 -11.73 22.58
CA VAL A 83 0.63 -10.98 22.08
C VAL A 83 1.33 -10.32 23.25
N GLU A 84 2.58 -10.73 23.47
CA GLU A 84 3.44 -10.16 24.50
C GLU A 84 4.38 -9.10 23.88
N ILE A 85 4.98 -8.25 24.71
CA ILE A 85 5.89 -7.21 24.23
C ILE A 85 7.12 -7.74 23.50
N ASN A 86 7.53 -8.96 23.82
CA ASN A 86 8.62 -9.68 23.16
C ASN A 86 8.20 -10.43 21.90
N THR A 87 6.90 -10.43 21.55
CA THR A 87 6.41 -11.05 20.32
C THR A 87 6.95 -10.29 19.12
N ARG A 88 7.70 -11.00 18.27
CA ARG A 88 8.17 -10.43 17.01
C ARG A 88 7.03 -10.47 15.99
N PRO A 89 6.70 -9.35 15.32
CA PRO A 89 5.74 -9.36 14.23
C PRO A 89 6.16 -10.30 13.11
N TRP A 90 5.25 -11.14 12.61
CA TRP A 90 5.53 -12.11 11.56
C TRP A 90 6.18 -11.48 10.32
N GLY A 91 5.73 -10.25 9.95
CA GLY A 91 6.27 -9.54 8.80
C GLY A 91 7.75 -9.18 8.95
N GLN A 92 8.23 -8.93 10.17
CA GLN A 92 9.64 -8.68 10.43
C GLN A 92 10.50 -9.92 10.24
N ASP A 93 10.00 -11.08 10.64
CA ASP A 93 10.68 -12.37 10.43
C ASP A 93 10.62 -12.78 8.96
N TYR A 94 9.45 -12.64 8.30
CA TYR A 94 9.28 -12.91 6.88
C TYR A 94 10.25 -12.11 6.01
N LEU A 95 10.41 -10.83 6.30
CA LEU A 95 11.30 -9.91 5.59
C LEU A 95 12.76 -9.97 6.07
N GLN A 96 13.10 -10.78 7.05
CA GLN A 96 14.44 -10.89 7.66
C GLN A 96 15.00 -9.53 8.08
N LEU A 97 14.17 -8.66 8.69
CA LEU A 97 14.55 -7.27 8.97
C LEU A 97 15.78 -7.14 9.88
N ALA A 98 15.94 -8.01 10.88
CA ALA A 98 17.11 -7.99 11.75
C ALA A 98 18.42 -8.10 10.94
N LYS A 99 18.46 -9.01 9.95
CA LYS A 99 19.61 -9.18 9.07
C LYS A 99 19.80 -7.97 8.14
N ALA A 100 18.72 -7.44 7.58
CA ALA A 100 18.77 -6.24 6.74
C ALA A 100 19.35 -5.04 7.51
N GLN A 101 18.92 -4.83 8.75
CA GLN A 101 19.43 -3.77 9.62
C GLN A 101 20.92 -3.98 9.98
N GLU A 102 21.33 -5.22 10.27
CA GLU A 102 22.74 -5.56 10.53
C GLU A 102 23.63 -5.20 9.33
N ILE A 103 23.21 -5.52 8.10
CA ILE A 103 23.93 -5.18 6.88
C ILE A 103 24.14 -3.66 6.74
N VAL A 104 23.11 -2.86 7.05
CA VAL A 104 23.23 -1.40 6.98
C VAL A 104 24.08 -0.86 8.12
N ARG A 105 23.90 -1.35 9.36
CA ARG A 105 24.73 -0.96 10.52
C ARG A 105 26.22 -1.23 10.27
N ALA A 106 26.57 -2.38 9.69
CA ALA A 106 27.94 -2.72 9.34
C ALA A 106 28.55 -1.75 8.30
N ALA A 107 27.73 -1.18 7.42
CA ALA A 107 28.16 -0.25 6.38
C ALA A 107 28.10 1.23 6.80
N ARG A 108 27.44 1.58 7.92
CA ARG A 108 27.07 2.95 8.30
C ARG A 108 27.26 3.21 9.80
N ASP A 109 28.41 2.90 10.34
CA ASP A 109 28.85 3.22 11.71
C ASP A 109 27.81 2.83 12.81
N GLY A 110 27.21 1.66 12.64
CA GLY A 110 26.23 1.12 13.59
C GLY A 110 24.80 1.65 13.43
N SER A 111 24.52 2.45 12.39
CA SER A 111 23.21 3.06 12.15
C SER A 111 22.43 2.36 11.05
N ALA A 112 21.13 2.11 11.27
CA ALA A 112 20.19 1.57 10.29
C ALA A 112 19.15 2.63 9.91
N GLY A 113 19.44 3.41 8.87
CA GLY A 113 18.56 4.48 8.38
C GLY A 113 18.93 5.89 8.88
N GLY A 114 19.97 6.05 9.68
CA GLY A 114 20.41 7.36 10.19
C GLY A 114 20.77 8.33 9.09
N GLY A 115 20.41 9.60 9.31
CA GLY A 115 20.58 10.68 8.33
C GLY A 115 19.52 10.73 7.24
N VAL A 116 18.55 9.79 7.23
CA VAL A 116 17.44 9.79 6.29
C VAL A 116 16.16 10.27 6.98
N LYS A 117 15.52 11.30 6.41
CA LYS A 117 14.20 11.75 6.85
C LYS A 117 13.11 11.15 5.96
N VAL A 118 12.11 10.57 6.62
CA VAL A 118 10.91 9.98 6.00
C VAL A 118 9.71 10.84 6.37
N ALA A 119 9.08 11.46 5.38
CA ALA A 119 7.81 12.14 5.59
C ALA A 119 6.67 11.12 5.66
N VAL A 120 5.83 11.22 6.68
CA VAL A 120 4.60 10.43 6.85
C VAL A 120 3.41 11.37 6.64
N ILE A 121 2.68 11.15 5.55
CA ILE A 121 1.43 11.85 5.24
C ILE A 121 0.29 10.94 5.68
N ASP A 122 -0.37 11.30 6.79
CA ASP A 122 -1.34 10.43 7.46
C ASP A 122 -2.24 11.25 8.40
N THR A 123 -2.74 10.64 9.48
CA THR A 123 -3.59 11.24 10.52
C THR A 123 -2.82 12.06 11.56
N GLY A 124 -1.52 12.25 11.37
CA GLY A 124 -0.58 12.79 12.34
C GLY A 124 0.27 11.69 12.98
N VAL A 125 1.17 12.07 13.87
CA VAL A 125 1.97 11.11 14.68
C VAL A 125 2.06 11.62 16.11
N THR A 126 1.55 10.86 17.05
CA THR A 126 1.71 11.17 18.50
C THR A 126 3.13 10.85 18.94
N GLY A 127 3.67 11.69 19.82
CA GLY A 127 4.98 11.47 20.43
C GLY A 127 5.02 10.15 21.19
N HIS A 128 5.91 9.24 20.78
CA HIS A 128 6.14 7.96 21.46
C HIS A 128 7.61 7.87 21.89
N PRO A 129 7.92 7.32 23.10
CA PRO A 129 9.29 7.24 23.59
C PRO A 129 10.29 6.58 22.61
N TRP A 130 9.82 5.63 21.81
CA TRP A 130 10.69 4.91 20.84
C TRP A 130 11.01 5.69 19.58
N PHE A 131 10.42 6.86 19.36
CA PHE A 131 10.96 7.82 18.38
C PHE A 131 12.15 8.59 18.94
N GLN A 132 12.31 8.66 20.26
CA GLN A 132 13.34 9.47 20.91
C GLN A 132 13.27 10.92 20.38
N ASN A 133 14.36 11.48 19.87
CA ASN A 133 14.39 12.83 19.26
C ASN A 133 14.29 12.80 17.72
N ARG A 134 13.72 11.73 17.16
CA ARG A 134 13.64 11.49 15.70
C ARG A 134 12.23 11.67 15.14
N LEU A 135 11.40 12.47 15.80
CA LEU A 135 10.07 12.86 15.34
C LEU A 135 10.04 14.38 15.19
N GLU A 136 9.75 14.85 13.97
CA GLU A 136 9.69 16.27 13.61
C GLU A 136 8.30 16.64 13.10
N SER A 137 7.90 17.88 13.37
CA SER A 137 6.69 18.49 12.83
C SER A 137 6.86 18.84 11.35
N GLY A 138 5.97 18.35 10.50
CA GLY A 138 5.87 18.71 9.09
C GLY A 138 4.77 19.73 8.81
N GLY A 139 3.61 19.56 9.42
CA GLY A 139 2.45 20.46 9.26
C GLY A 139 1.13 19.80 9.64
N ASP A 140 0.10 20.63 9.83
CA ASP A 140 -1.26 20.18 10.12
C ASP A 140 -2.25 20.83 9.14
N TYR A 141 -2.90 20.00 8.34
CA TYR A 141 -3.89 20.39 7.34
C TYR A 141 -5.32 19.98 7.75
N VAL A 142 -5.49 19.62 9.04
CA VAL A 142 -6.79 19.29 9.67
C VAL A 142 -7.19 20.36 10.67
N ALA A 143 -6.44 20.52 11.77
CA ALA A 143 -6.74 21.50 12.80
C ALA A 143 -5.98 22.83 12.58
N GLY A 144 -4.99 22.83 11.71
CA GLY A 144 -4.11 23.97 11.51
C GLY A 144 -3.12 24.14 12.67
N THR A 145 -2.46 25.29 12.70
CA THR A 145 -1.47 25.58 13.75
C THR A 145 -2.16 26.20 14.96
N THR A 146 -2.31 25.46 16.04
CA THR A 146 -2.74 25.99 17.32
C THR A 146 -1.53 26.51 18.10
N LYS A 147 -1.67 27.70 18.69
CA LYS A 147 -0.56 28.35 19.43
C LYS A 147 -0.07 27.45 20.56
N GLY A 148 1.21 27.07 20.52
CA GLY A 148 1.88 26.25 21.54
C GLY A 148 1.92 24.76 21.24
N GLN A 149 1.30 24.29 20.17
CA GLN A 149 1.39 22.91 19.68
C GLN A 149 2.33 22.81 18.47
N GLN A 150 2.91 21.63 18.28
CA GLN A 150 3.71 21.34 17.08
C GLN A 150 2.79 20.73 16.02
N PRO A 151 2.55 21.41 14.88
CA PRO A 151 1.60 20.95 13.87
C PRO A 151 1.94 19.56 13.33
N GLY A 152 0.95 18.66 13.33
CA GLY A 152 1.11 17.29 12.83
C GLY A 152 1.62 16.30 13.87
N LEU A 153 1.94 16.74 15.11
CA LEU A 153 2.34 15.87 16.22
C LEU A 153 1.17 15.52 17.16
N GLU A 154 -0.03 15.53 16.62
CA GLU A 154 -1.25 15.04 17.24
C GLU A 154 -1.87 14.00 16.30
N ASP A 155 -2.21 12.83 16.81
CA ASP A 155 -2.85 11.74 16.07
C ASP A 155 -4.09 11.25 16.84
N CYS A 156 -5.22 11.87 16.54
CA CYS A 156 -6.50 11.52 17.18
C CYS A 156 -7.09 10.21 16.63
N ASP A 157 -6.67 9.79 15.46
CA ASP A 157 -7.11 8.57 14.77
C ASP A 157 -6.23 7.36 15.11
N GLY A 158 -4.96 7.57 15.46
CA GLY A 158 -3.96 6.57 15.85
C GLY A 158 -3.23 5.89 14.69
N HIS A 159 -3.73 6.03 13.47
CA HIS A 159 -3.21 5.31 12.30
C HIS A 159 -1.81 5.79 11.89
N GLY A 160 -1.57 7.09 11.83
CA GLY A 160 -0.26 7.62 11.42
C GLY A 160 0.86 7.29 12.41
N THR A 161 0.53 7.19 13.72
CA THR A 161 1.50 6.74 14.75
C THR A 161 1.89 5.27 14.54
N GLU A 162 0.92 4.41 14.24
CA GLU A 162 1.17 3.01 13.92
C GLU A 162 2.03 2.87 12.64
N VAL A 163 1.72 3.64 11.60
CA VAL A 163 2.49 3.71 10.34
C VAL A 163 3.93 4.17 10.58
N ALA A 164 4.11 5.27 11.33
CA ALA A 164 5.43 5.79 11.67
C ALA A 164 6.24 4.80 12.52
N GLY A 165 5.57 4.05 13.39
CA GLY A 165 6.17 2.99 14.20
C GLY A 165 6.80 1.89 13.33
N ILE A 166 6.09 1.40 12.32
CA ILE A 166 6.62 0.41 11.36
C ILE A 166 7.87 0.93 10.65
N ILE A 167 7.92 2.23 10.34
CA ILE A 167 9.09 2.82 9.69
C ILE A 167 10.29 2.92 10.65
N ALA A 168 10.10 3.54 11.86
CA ALA A 168 11.25 4.05 12.61
C ALA A 168 11.19 3.86 14.14
N ALA A 169 10.33 3.00 14.67
CA ALA A 169 10.36 2.72 16.11
C ALA A 169 11.68 2.07 16.53
N LYS A 170 12.26 2.58 17.62
CA LYS A 170 13.51 2.07 18.20
C LYS A 170 13.35 1.91 19.71
N PRO A 171 12.91 0.74 20.20
CA PRO A 171 12.82 0.48 21.63
C PRO A 171 14.23 0.46 22.24
N ASP A 172 14.36 0.99 23.45
CA ASP A 172 15.62 0.93 24.21
C ASP A 172 15.83 -0.45 24.86
N ASN A 173 14.73 -1.17 25.14
CA ASN A 173 14.78 -2.52 25.69
C ASN A 173 14.96 -3.56 24.57
N PRO A 174 16.07 -4.32 24.52
CA PRO A 174 16.33 -5.34 23.51
C PRO A 174 15.38 -6.55 23.56
N GLU A 175 14.63 -6.73 24.67
CA GLU A 175 13.65 -7.81 24.80
C GLU A 175 12.34 -7.51 24.05
N VAL A 176 12.13 -6.26 23.60
CA VAL A 176 10.98 -5.92 22.77
C VAL A 176 11.12 -6.57 21.40
N GLY A 177 10.11 -7.35 21.02
CA GLY A 177 10.11 -8.07 19.74
C GLY A 177 9.93 -7.17 18.52
N PHE A 178 9.23 -6.05 18.69
CA PHE A 178 8.95 -5.08 17.62
C PHE A 178 10.06 -4.05 17.48
N VAL A 179 10.46 -3.77 16.23
CA VAL A 179 11.37 -2.68 15.86
C VAL A 179 10.97 -2.13 14.50
N GLY A 180 11.10 -0.82 14.27
CA GLY A 180 10.87 -0.23 12.96
C GLY A 180 11.85 -0.74 11.91
N VAL A 181 11.49 -0.68 10.64
CA VAL A 181 12.35 -1.14 9.52
C VAL A 181 13.68 -0.37 9.46
N ALA A 182 13.60 0.95 9.60
CA ALA A 182 14.76 1.86 9.64
C ALA A 182 14.79 2.60 10.98
N PRO A 183 15.20 1.94 12.08
CA PRO A 183 15.02 2.42 13.43
C PRO A 183 15.83 3.69 13.77
N ASP A 184 16.78 4.07 12.94
CA ASP A 184 17.56 5.31 13.12
C ASP A 184 17.13 6.42 12.14
N ALA A 185 16.12 6.21 11.31
CA ALA A 185 15.54 7.25 10.45
C ALA A 185 14.74 8.27 11.26
N THR A 186 14.63 9.49 10.75
CA THR A 186 13.80 10.55 11.33
C THR A 186 12.45 10.61 10.64
N ILE A 187 11.38 10.65 11.41
CA ILE A 187 10.02 10.85 10.91
C ILE A 187 9.71 12.33 10.86
N VAL A 188 9.13 12.79 9.75
CA VAL A 188 8.55 14.13 9.61
C VAL A 188 7.04 13.96 9.39
N SER A 189 6.24 14.30 10.40
CA SER A 189 4.80 14.05 10.41
C SER A 189 4.01 15.17 9.76
N PHE A 190 3.15 14.80 8.80
CA PHE A 190 2.15 15.68 8.19
C PHE A 190 0.76 15.13 8.46
N ARG A 191 -0.02 15.87 9.25
CA ARG A 191 -1.43 15.54 9.48
C ARG A 191 -2.25 16.05 8.31
N GLN A 192 -2.70 15.11 7.47
CA GLN A 192 -3.40 15.43 6.23
C GLN A 192 -4.90 15.14 6.31
N LEU A 193 -5.30 14.14 7.11
CA LEU A 193 -6.68 13.74 7.27
C LEU A 193 -7.00 13.34 8.71
N SER A 194 -8.31 13.28 9.02
CA SER A 194 -8.81 12.68 10.24
C SER A 194 -10.29 12.27 10.07
N GLU A 195 -10.64 11.08 10.53
CA GLU A 195 -12.04 10.64 10.61
C GLU A 195 -12.75 11.16 11.88
N ASN A 196 -11.99 11.75 12.80
CA ASN A 196 -12.49 12.33 14.05
C ASN A 196 -12.76 13.83 13.93
N TYR A 197 -12.41 14.44 12.80
CA TYR A 197 -12.65 15.84 12.47
C TYR A 197 -13.56 15.94 11.25
N GLY A 198 -14.53 16.84 11.32
CA GLY A 198 -15.46 17.12 10.21
C GLY A 198 -15.59 18.62 9.95
N PRO A 199 -16.14 19.03 8.79
CA PRO A 199 -16.38 20.43 8.49
C PRO A 199 -17.19 21.09 9.61
N ALA A 200 -16.74 22.27 10.06
CA ALA A 200 -17.51 23.07 11.02
C ALA A 200 -18.90 23.36 10.46
N LYS A 201 -19.92 23.17 11.26
CA LYS A 201 -21.28 23.60 10.89
C LYS A 201 -21.25 25.12 10.75
N GLU A 202 -21.61 25.63 9.57
CA GLU A 202 -21.86 27.05 9.41
C GLU A 202 -22.96 27.43 10.39
N THR A 203 -22.62 28.20 11.42
CA THR A 203 -23.62 28.87 12.24
C THR A 203 -24.31 29.86 11.31
N ALA A 204 -25.57 29.55 10.93
CA ALA A 204 -26.38 30.49 10.20
C ALA A 204 -26.36 31.82 10.97
N THR A 205 -25.75 32.83 10.37
CA THR A 205 -25.81 34.20 10.90
C THR A 205 -27.27 34.55 11.02
N PRO A 206 -27.79 34.90 12.23
CA PRO A 206 -29.16 35.30 12.36
C PRO A 206 -29.39 36.47 11.39
N PRO A 207 -30.50 36.50 10.62
CA PRO A 207 -30.76 37.65 9.75
C PRO A 207 -30.74 38.91 10.60
N PRO A 208 -30.20 40.05 10.09
CA PRO A 208 -30.13 41.27 10.84
C PRO A 208 -31.53 41.62 11.31
N ALA A 209 -31.67 41.87 12.63
CA ALA A 209 -32.94 42.19 13.27
C ALA A 209 -33.56 43.42 12.57
N GLY A 210 -34.53 43.12 11.71
CA GLY A 210 -35.38 44.15 11.10
C GLY A 210 -36.21 44.75 12.23
N THR A 211 -36.03 46.07 12.45
CA THR A 211 -36.87 46.88 13.30
C THR A 211 -38.30 46.89 12.75
N THR A 212 -39.17 46.07 13.31
CA THR A 212 -40.61 46.23 13.20
C THR A 212 -41.17 46.55 14.56
N SER A 213 -41.57 47.81 14.72
CA SER A 213 -42.43 48.28 15.78
C SER A 213 -43.83 47.66 15.56
N GLY A 214 -44.29 46.86 16.48
CA GLY A 214 -45.65 46.25 16.46
C GLY A 214 -46.05 45.91 17.87
N THR A 215 -47.06 46.60 18.35
CA THR A 215 -47.70 46.64 19.67
C THR A 215 -48.11 45.26 20.19
N PRO A 216 -48.03 45.03 21.53
CA PRO A 216 -48.38 43.73 22.11
C PRO A 216 -49.91 43.55 22.24
N SER A 217 -50.44 42.45 21.75
CA SER A 217 -51.79 41.99 22.08
C SER A 217 -51.66 40.76 22.97
N SER A 218 -52.15 40.93 24.21
CA SER A 218 -52.26 39.89 25.22
C SER A 218 -53.41 38.91 24.88
N SER A 219 -53.16 37.63 24.94
CA SER A 219 -54.18 36.64 25.27
C SER A 219 -53.58 35.49 26.04
N THR A 220 -54.00 35.42 27.28
CA THR A 220 -53.86 34.33 28.25
C THR A 220 -54.68 33.13 27.84
N ASN A 221 -54.11 31.94 27.89
CA ASN A 221 -54.76 30.77 28.52
C ASN A 221 -53.76 29.57 28.62
N PRO A 222 -53.89 28.73 29.66
CA PRO A 222 -52.89 27.82 30.18
C PRO A 222 -52.95 26.40 29.59
N PRO A 223 -51.95 25.56 29.85
CA PRO A 223 -51.81 24.25 29.25
C PRO A 223 -52.51 23.14 30.05
N THR A 224 -53.13 22.19 29.35
CA THR A 224 -53.53 20.92 29.93
C THR A 224 -53.12 19.77 29.02
N GLY A 225 -52.53 18.75 29.61
CA GLY A 225 -52.71 17.35 29.28
C GLY A 225 -51.68 16.65 28.42
N SER A 226 -50.89 15.88 29.08
CA SER A 226 -50.22 14.65 28.59
C SER A 226 -51.06 13.81 27.64
N GLU A 227 -50.45 13.27 26.62
CA GLU A 227 -50.64 11.84 26.34
C GLU A 227 -49.57 11.32 25.37
N SER A 228 -48.91 10.24 25.78
CA SER A 228 -48.01 9.39 25.02
C SER A 228 -48.76 8.65 23.91
N GLN A 229 -48.28 8.68 22.68
CA GLN A 229 -48.62 7.64 21.72
C GLN A 229 -47.41 7.19 20.91
N LEU A 230 -47.08 5.93 21.13
CA LEU A 230 -46.20 5.13 20.26
C LEU A 230 -46.89 4.89 18.90
N PRO A 231 -46.19 4.90 17.79
CA PRO A 231 -46.70 4.38 16.53
C PRO A 231 -46.52 2.85 16.44
N PRO A 232 -47.41 2.17 15.70
CA PRO A 232 -47.50 0.71 15.69
C PRO A 232 -46.47 0.04 14.77
N SER A 233 -46.03 -1.12 15.22
CA SER A 233 -45.28 -2.12 14.45
C SER A 233 -46.10 -2.70 13.30
N THR A 234 -45.52 -2.72 12.10
CA THR A 234 -45.98 -3.60 11.02
C THR A 234 -44.95 -4.70 10.77
N THR A 235 -45.39 -5.91 11.02
CA THR A 235 -44.78 -7.18 10.66
C THR A 235 -45.00 -7.51 9.18
N GLY A 236 -43.97 -8.11 8.58
CA GLY A 236 -44.02 -8.88 7.33
C GLY A 236 -42.73 -8.68 6.54
N GLY A 237 -41.84 -9.57 6.42
CA GLY A 237 -41.91 -10.97 6.06
C GLY A 237 -41.12 -11.13 4.79
N GLY A 238 -40.10 -12.01 4.79
CA GLY A 238 -39.47 -12.45 3.55
C GLY A 238 -37.99 -12.13 3.44
N GLY A 239 -37.20 -13.15 3.71
CA GLY A 239 -35.77 -13.31 3.73
C GLY A 239 -35.11 -13.15 2.37
N GLU A 240 -33.84 -13.09 2.48
CA GLU A 240 -32.86 -13.85 1.69
C GLU A 240 -31.51 -13.14 1.73
N GLY A 241 -30.49 -13.89 2.12
CA GLY A 241 -29.12 -13.70 1.65
C GLY A 241 -28.33 -12.57 2.30
N GLU A 242 -28.02 -12.67 3.59
CA GLU A 242 -26.83 -12.01 4.15
C GLU A 242 -25.57 -12.62 3.50
N GLY A 243 -25.17 -12.04 2.38
CA GLY A 243 -23.81 -12.09 1.94
C GLY A 243 -22.96 -11.35 2.98
N THR A 244 -22.18 -12.08 3.78
CA THR A 244 -21.16 -11.54 4.65
C THR A 244 -20.24 -10.66 3.82
N SER A 245 -20.40 -9.34 3.91
CA SER A 245 -19.40 -8.39 3.42
C SER A 245 -18.07 -8.72 4.07
N PRO A 246 -16.96 -8.79 3.30
CA PRO A 246 -15.63 -8.90 3.87
C PRO A 246 -15.46 -7.76 4.89
N GLY A 247 -15.03 -8.10 6.11
CA GLY A 247 -14.92 -7.15 7.21
C GLY A 247 -14.21 -5.87 6.78
N GLN A 248 -14.75 -4.73 7.22
CA GLN A 248 -14.14 -3.42 6.96
C GLN A 248 -12.70 -3.45 7.44
N THR A 249 -11.78 -3.15 6.54
CA THR A 249 -10.36 -3.09 6.84
C THR A 249 -10.06 -1.75 7.52
N ASN A 250 -9.43 -1.78 8.69
CA ASN A 250 -8.99 -0.58 9.40
C ASN A 250 -7.80 0.14 8.73
N GLY A 251 -7.35 -0.37 7.60
CA GLY A 251 -6.09 0.00 6.99
C GLY A 251 -6.15 1.00 5.84
N GLY A 252 -7.31 1.43 5.39
CA GLY A 252 -7.42 2.39 4.28
C GLY A 252 -8.01 3.70 4.76
N ARG A 253 -7.27 4.79 4.62
CA ARG A 253 -7.74 6.15 4.94
C ARG A 253 -8.14 6.86 3.66
N GLN A 254 -9.45 6.85 3.38
CA GLN A 254 -10.03 7.47 2.19
C GLN A 254 -10.05 8.99 2.32
N LEU A 255 -9.45 9.67 1.33
CA LEU A 255 -9.60 11.10 1.15
C LEU A 255 -11.00 11.44 0.59
N GLU A 256 -11.42 12.68 0.78
CA GLU A 256 -12.71 13.18 0.30
C GLU A 256 -13.91 12.33 0.76
N LYS A 257 -13.79 11.72 1.94
CA LYS A 257 -14.89 11.03 2.60
C LYS A 257 -15.83 12.06 3.21
N ASP A 258 -17.12 11.91 2.94
CA ASP A 258 -18.14 12.83 3.43
C ASP A 258 -18.10 12.96 4.97
N GLY A 259 -18.09 14.20 5.45
CA GLY A 259 -18.11 14.48 6.89
C GLY A 259 -16.78 14.32 7.61
N THR A 260 -15.67 14.08 6.91
CA THR A 260 -14.32 13.96 7.49
C THR A 260 -13.36 15.00 6.91
N ALA A 261 -12.20 15.18 7.58
CA ALA A 261 -11.13 16.01 7.06
C ALA A 261 -10.23 15.20 6.12
N GLY A 262 -9.66 15.88 5.11
CA GLY A 262 -8.70 15.32 4.16
C GLY A 262 -9.19 15.37 2.71
N THR A 263 -8.43 16.08 1.86
CA THR A 263 -8.76 16.26 0.44
C THR A 263 -7.55 16.02 -0.45
N LEU A 264 -7.78 15.78 -1.75
CA LEU A 264 -6.70 15.73 -2.76
C LEU A 264 -5.94 17.05 -2.85
N LYS A 265 -6.63 18.18 -2.60
CA LYS A 265 -5.98 19.51 -2.58
C LYS A 265 -4.92 19.57 -1.48
N THR A 266 -5.27 19.26 -0.24
CA THR A 266 -4.31 19.30 0.88
C THR A 266 -3.18 18.27 0.73
N LEU A 267 -3.46 17.11 0.14
CA LEU A 267 -2.41 16.13 -0.21
C LEU A 267 -1.41 16.72 -1.21
N ALA A 268 -1.90 17.38 -2.28
CA ALA A 268 -1.03 18.00 -3.27
C ALA A 268 -0.19 19.14 -2.68
N GLU A 269 -0.77 19.98 -1.81
CA GLU A 269 -0.05 21.06 -1.11
C GLU A 269 1.06 20.51 -0.19
N ILE A 270 0.79 19.45 0.56
CA ILE A 270 1.80 18.78 1.42
C ILE A 270 2.96 18.25 0.56
N LEU A 271 2.67 17.62 -0.59
CA LEU A 271 3.69 17.10 -1.49
C LEU A 271 4.58 18.20 -2.04
N VAL A 272 4.01 19.38 -2.39
CA VAL A 272 4.80 20.57 -2.78
C VAL A 272 5.68 21.02 -1.63
N ARG A 273 5.13 21.13 -0.40
CA ARG A 273 5.90 21.51 0.79
C ARG A 273 7.06 20.55 1.08
N ILE A 274 6.84 19.26 0.89
CA ILE A 274 7.90 18.24 1.05
C ILE A 274 8.96 18.42 -0.04
N ALA A 275 8.55 18.66 -1.29
CA ALA A 275 9.45 18.87 -2.41
C ALA A 275 10.34 20.12 -2.27
N ASP A 276 9.84 21.13 -1.56
CA ASP A 276 10.60 22.36 -1.25
C ASP A 276 11.59 22.18 -0.07
N ARG A 277 11.62 20.99 0.55
CA ARG A 277 12.57 20.61 1.62
C ARG A 277 13.68 19.73 1.07
N ASP A 278 14.92 20.16 1.22
CA ASP A 278 16.09 19.42 0.74
C ASP A 278 16.46 18.21 1.62
N ASP A 279 15.93 18.14 2.84
CA ASP A 279 16.29 17.15 3.86
C ASP A 279 15.42 15.90 3.84
N ILE A 280 14.24 15.92 3.22
CA ILE A 280 13.35 14.74 3.09
C ILE A 280 13.79 13.91 1.87
N LYS A 281 13.94 12.59 2.07
CA LYS A 281 14.39 11.66 1.03
C LYS A 281 13.38 10.60 0.66
N VAL A 282 12.41 10.33 1.54
CA VAL A 282 11.34 9.34 1.34
C VAL A 282 10.03 9.93 1.81
N VAL A 283 8.96 9.63 1.10
CA VAL A 283 7.58 9.94 1.50
C VAL A 283 6.81 8.63 1.60
N ASN A 284 6.09 8.46 2.71
CA ASN A 284 5.08 7.41 2.88
C ASN A 284 3.69 8.05 2.86
N MET A 285 2.84 7.59 1.96
CA MET A 285 1.42 7.95 1.87
C MET A 285 0.57 6.71 2.16
N SER A 286 0.04 6.64 3.37
CA SER A 286 -0.91 5.59 3.76
C SER A 286 -2.36 6.08 3.67
N VAL A 287 -2.61 6.90 2.66
CA VAL A 287 -3.89 7.53 2.33
C VAL A 287 -4.21 7.30 0.86
N ASP A 288 -5.47 7.17 0.53
CA ASP A 288 -5.91 6.95 -0.84
C ASP A 288 -7.23 7.69 -1.17
N ASN A 289 -7.52 7.80 -2.46
CA ASN A 289 -8.81 8.21 -2.98
C ASN A 289 -9.22 7.24 -4.08
N CYS A 290 -10.31 6.53 -3.86
CA CYS A 290 -10.86 5.59 -4.83
C CYS A 290 -12.05 6.19 -5.57
N ARG A 291 -12.10 5.97 -6.87
CA ARG A 291 -13.24 6.32 -7.72
C ARG A 291 -13.46 5.30 -8.84
N VAL A 292 -14.65 5.34 -9.40
CA VAL A 292 -14.95 4.58 -10.62
C VAL A 292 -14.06 5.05 -11.77
N ALA A 293 -13.52 4.13 -12.53
CA ALA A 293 -12.72 4.41 -13.72
C ALA A 293 -13.64 4.76 -14.89
N ASP A 294 -13.76 6.04 -15.19
CA ASP A 294 -14.60 6.61 -16.27
C ASP A 294 -13.79 7.08 -17.49
N GLY A 295 -12.46 6.87 -17.44
CA GLY A 295 -11.52 7.31 -18.48
C GLY A 295 -11.09 8.77 -18.37
N GLY A 296 -11.53 9.51 -17.33
CA GLY A 296 -11.14 10.88 -17.04
C GLY A 296 -10.09 10.99 -15.93
N ILE A 297 -9.69 12.22 -15.65
CA ILE A 297 -8.89 12.61 -14.47
C ILE A 297 -9.53 13.85 -13.86
N THR A 298 -9.73 13.87 -12.55
CA THR A 298 -10.32 15.01 -11.85
C THR A 298 -9.30 16.15 -11.68
N ALA A 299 -9.78 17.36 -11.39
CA ALA A 299 -8.91 18.51 -11.13
C ALA A 299 -8.00 18.27 -9.89
N GLY A 300 -8.53 17.65 -8.83
CA GLY A 300 -7.76 17.28 -7.64
C GLY A 300 -6.68 16.26 -7.96
N GLU A 301 -6.98 15.24 -8.76
CA GLU A 301 -5.99 14.25 -9.21
C GLU A 301 -4.89 14.88 -10.08
N GLN A 302 -5.22 15.84 -10.94
CA GLN A 302 -4.21 16.58 -11.72
C GLN A 302 -3.26 17.36 -10.81
N GLN A 303 -3.77 17.98 -9.74
CA GLN A 303 -2.95 18.68 -8.75
C GLN A 303 -2.01 17.70 -8.02
N VAL A 304 -2.54 16.55 -7.59
CA VAL A 304 -1.74 15.49 -6.94
C VAL A 304 -0.68 14.95 -7.89
N GLN A 305 -1.03 14.67 -9.16
CA GLN A 305 -0.08 14.18 -10.16
C GLN A 305 1.08 15.17 -10.37
N ALA A 306 0.78 16.46 -10.55
CA ALA A 306 1.80 17.51 -10.73
C ALA A 306 2.70 17.67 -9.48
N ALA A 307 2.11 17.58 -8.28
CA ALA A 307 2.85 17.67 -7.02
C ALA A 307 3.76 16.44 -6.80
N ILE A 308 3.28 15.23 -7.11
CA ILE A 308 4.06 13.97 -7.08
C ILE A 308 5.25 14.07 -8.04
N HIS A 309 5.00 14.47 -9.29
CA HIS A 309 6.06 14.64 -10.29
C HIS A 309 7.11 15.64 -9.84
N TYR A 310 6.68 16.75 -9.26
CA TYR A 310 7.58 17.75 -8.69
C TYR A 310 8.42 17.16 -7.55
N ALA A 311 7.83 16.42 -6.61
CA ALA A 311 8.56 15.79 -5.51
C ALA A 311 9.55 14.71 -6.01
N ALA A 312 9.15 13.90 -7.00
CA ALA A 312 10.03 12.92 -7.64
C ALA A 312 11.22 13.60 -8.34
N SER A 313 11.00 14.76 -9.00
CA SER A 313 12.06 15.56 -9.63
C SER A 313 13.08 16.12 -8.62
N LYS A 314 12.69 16.22 -7.34
CA LYS A 314 13.58 16.60 -6.22
C LYS A 314 14.31 15.42 -5.59
N ASN A 315 14.35 14.30 -6.28
CA ASN A 315 15.03 13.09 -5.83
C ASN A 315 14.42 12.48 -4.54
N ILE A 316 13.10 12.53 -4.39
CA ILE A 316 12.36 11.96 -3.27
C ILE A 316 11.71 10.65 -3.71
N VAL A 317 11.92 9.57 -2.96
CA VAL A 317 11.23 8.28 -3.17
C VAL A 317 9.82 8.40 -2.62
N ILE A 318 8.82 8.15 -3.46
CA ILE A 318 7.41 8.27 -3.08
C ILE A 318 6.79 6.87 -3.02
N VAL A 319 6.34 6.48 -1.83
CA VAL A 319 5.71 5.19 -1.54
C VAL A 319 4.25 5.43 -1.18
N SER A 320 3.34 4.64 -1.73
CA SER A 320 1.90 4.75 -1.43
C SER A 320 1.24 3.38 -1.26
N ALA A 321 0.27 3.32 -0.36
CA ALA A 321 -0.62 2.16 -0.21
C ALA A 321 -1.44 1.93 -1.49
N ALA A 322 -1.64 0.66 -1.90
CA ALA A 322 -2.38 0.33 -3.14
C ALA A 322 -3.89 0.58 -3.05
N GLY A 323 -4.42 0.77 -1.85
CA GLY A 323 -5.84 0.91 -1.54
C GLY A 323 -6.45 -0.38 -0.99
N ASN A 324 -7.56 -0.24 -0.25
CA ASN A 324 -8.28 -1.35 0.37
C ASN A 324 -9.69 -1.44 -0.18
N VAL A 325 -10.16 -2.67 -0.45
CA VAL A 325 -11.53 -2.93 -0.91
C VAL A 325 -12.53 -2.39 0.13
N GLY A 326 -13.48 -1.62 -0.35
CA GLY A 326 -14.52 -0.98 0.45
C GLY A 326 -15.57 -0.34 -0.44
N ASP A 327 -16.45 0.48 0.14
CA ASP A 327 -17.63 1.04 -0.55
C ASP A 327 -17.31 1.74 -1.88
N LYS A 328 -16.24 2.56 -1.91
CA LYS A 328 -15.80 3.29 -3.11
C LYS A 328 -14.65 2.60 -3.85
N CYS A 329 -13.99 1.64 -3.21
CA CYS A 329 -12.84 0.89 -3.73
C CYS A 329 -13.25 -0.51 -4.15
N LEU A 330 -13.87 -0.65 -5.30
CA LEU A 330 -14.22 -1.97 -5.82
C LEU A 330 -12.97 -2.67 -6.38
N GLN A 331 -12.92 -4.00 -6.21
CA GLN A 331 -11.79 -4.79 -6.71
C GLN A 331 -11.68 -4.78 -8.25
N ASN A 332 -10.45 -4.69 -8.74
CA ASN A 332 -10.11 -4.70 -10.17
C ASN A 332 -9.87 -6.13 -10.67
N ASP A 333 -10.91 -6.93 -10.73
CA ASP A 333 -10.92 -8.34 -11.13
C ASP A 333 -11.37 -8.61 -12.57
N GLN A 334 -11.39 -7.55 -13.43
CA GLN A 334 -11.78 -7.69 -14.82
C GLN A 334 -10.77 -8.48 -15.63
N PRO A 335 -11.23 -9.22 -16.67
CA PRO A 335 -10.33 -9.93 -17.60
C PRO A 335 -9.35 -9.02 -18.34
N ASP A 336 -9.75 -7.79 -18.69
CA ASP A 336 -8.87 -6.80 -19.31
C ASP A 336 -8.28 -5.88 -18.23
N SER A 337 -7.08 -6.20 -17.78
CA SER A 337 -6.33 -5.42 -16.78
C SER A 337 -6.02 -3.97 -17.20
N ARG A 338 -6.16 -3.64 -18.49
CA ARG A 338 -6.00 -2.27 -19.00
C ARG A 338 -7.23 -1.40 -18.75
N LYS A 339 -8.33 -2.00 -18.32
CA LYS A 339 -9.59 -1.31 -18.01
C LYS A 339 -10.03 -1.64 -16.58
N PRO A 340 -9.33 -1.13 -15.55
CA PRO A 340 -9.74 -1.32 -14.17
C PRO A 340 -11.14 -0.71 -13.94
N LYS A 341 -11.89 -1.22 -12.97
CA LYS A 341 -13.16 -0.65 -12.50
C LYS A 341 -12.92 0.57 -11.62
N THR A 342 -11.87 0.50 -10.82
CA THR A 342 -11.54 1.49 -9.80
C THR A 342 -10.16 2.07 -10.10
N ILE A 343 -10.06 3.39 -10.09
CA ILE A 343 -8.80 4.13 -10.03
C ILE A 343 -8.51 4.43 -8.57
N VAL A 344 -7.26 4.22 -8.15
CA VAL A 344 -6.78 4.55 -6.81
C VAL A 344 -5.69 5.60 -6.93
N THR A 345 -5.94 6.80 -6.42
CA THR A 345 -4.96 7.90 -6.33
C THR A 345 -4.39 7.94 -4.92
N PRO A 346 -3.06 8.04 -4.69
CA PRO A 346 -1.92 8.29 -5.60
C PRO A 346 -1.35 7.11 -6.40
N PRO A 347 -1.62 5.82 -6.08
CA PRO A 347 -1.02 4.65 -6.76
C PRO A 347 -1.07 4.69 -8.29
N TRP A 348 -2.13 5.29 -8.86
CA TRP A 348 -2.32 5.40 -10.31
C TRP A 348 -1.16 6.10 -11.03
N PHE A 349 -0.43 6.99 -10.34
CA PHE A 349 0.72 7.72 -10.88
C PHE A 349 2.02 6.92 -10.77
N ALA A 350 2.00 5.66 -11.26
CA ALA A 350 3.03 4.65 -11.06
C ALA A 350 4.41 4.95 -11.68
N ASP A 351 4.51 5.97 -12.54
CA ASP A 351 5.79 6.44 -13.09
C ASP A 351 6.67 7.11 -12.02
N ASP A 352 6.02 7.73 -11.02
CA ASP A 352 6.68 8.47 -9.94
C ASP A 352 6.38 7.90 -8.55
N VAL A 353 5.40 6.97 -8.43
CA VAL A 353 4.95 6.37 -7.16
C VAL A 353 5.25 4.87 -7.13
N LEU A 354 5.88 4.39 -6.06
CA LEU A 354 5.97 2.97 -5.73
C LEU A 354 4.74 2.56 -4.92
N SER A 355 3.76 1.98 -5.59
CA SER A 355 2.54 1.48 -4.96
C SER A 355 2.76 0.12 -4.31
N VAL A 356 2.17 -0.09 -3.13
CA VAL A 356 2.40 -1.26 -2.28
C VAL A 356 1.11 -2.01 -1.99
N GLY A 357 1.01 -3.24 -2.50
CA GLY A 357 -0.02 -4.20 -2.14
C GLY A 357 0.27 -4.88 -0.81
N ALA A 358 -0.74 -5.53 -0.22
CA ALA A 358 -0.63 -6.25 1.04
C ALA A 358 -0.60 -7.76 0.83
N ILE A 359 0.26 -8.44 1.60
CA ILE A 359 0.22 -9.90 1.80
C ILE A 359 -0.18 -10.24 3.23
N ASP A 360 -0.72 -11.45 3.41
CA ASP A 360 -1.00 -12.05 4.70
C ASP A 360 0.18 -12.88 5.23
N ASP A 361 0.03 -13.46 6.42
CA ASP A 361 1.04 -14.25 7.10
C ASP A 361 1.33 -15.62 6.46
N THR A 362 0.56 -16.02 5.44
CA THR A 362 0.86 -17.17 4.58
C THR A 362 1.69 -16.80 3.35
N GLY A 363 1.93 -15.50 3.13
CA GLY A 363 2.55 -14.95 1.91
C GLY A 363 1.58 -14.79 0.74
N SER A 364 0.29 -15.03 0.95
CA SER A 364 -0.75 -14.82 -0.06
C SER A 364 -1.17 -13.36 -0.12
N VAL A 365 -1.71 -12.94 -1.27
CA VAL A 365 -2.29 -11.59 -1.42
C VAL A 365 -3.44 -11.43 -0.44
N ALA A 366 -3.42 -10.37 0.37
CA ALA A 366 -4.50 -10.09 1.29
C ALA A 366 -5.79 -9.73 0.52
N PRO A 367 -6.95 -10.33 0.86
CA PRO A 367 -8.19 -10.19 0.06
C PRO A 367 -8.67 -8.75 -0.09
N PHE A 368 -8.32 -7.88 0.85
CA PHE A 368 -8.67 -6.47 0.81
C PHE A 368 -7.74 -5.62 -0.07
N SER A 369 -6.56 -6.12 -0.44
CA SER A 369 -5.61 -5.36 -1.25
C SER A 369 -6.17 -5.09 -2.64
N VAL A 370 -6.34 -3.82 -3.02
CA VAL A 370 -6.84 -3.45 -4.36
C VAL A 370 -5.77 -3.78 -5.40
N HIS A 371 -6.17 -4.53 -6.40
CA HIS A 371 -5.33 -4.91 -7.52
C HIS A 371 -5.32 -3.82 -8.58
N GLY A 372 -4.24 -3.72 -9.34
CA GLY A 372 -4.19 -2.78 -10.46
C GLY A 372 -2.87 -2.78 -11.21
N PRO A 373 -2.85 -2.27 -12.43
CA PRO A 373 -1.64 -2.22 -13.27
C PRO A 373 -0.54 -1.33 -12.66
N TRP A 374 -0.88 -0.49 -11.70
CA TRP A 374 0.03 0.39 -10.95
C TRP A 374 0.69 -0.25 -9.75
N VAL A 375 0.23 -1.42 -9.25
CA VAL A 375 0.89 -2.09 -8.12
C VAL A 375 2.34 -2.37 -8.46
N GLY A 376 3.26 -1.81 -7.64
CA GLY A 376 4.69 -1.92 -7.86
C GLY A 376 5.32 -3.11 -7.14
N VAL A 377 5.07 -3.23 -5.83
CA VAL A 377 5.55 -4.32 -4.97
C VAL A 377 4.49 -4.67 -3.92
N ALA A 378 4.75 -5.68 -3.10
CA ALA A 378 3.92 -6.03 -1.96
C ALA A 378 4.74 -6.17 -0.68
N ALA A 379 4.08 -6.02 0.47
CA ALA A 379 4.69 -6.19 1.79
C ALA A 379 3.64 -6.69 2.82
N PRO A 380 4.05 -7.11 4.03
CA PRO A 380 3.14 -7.56 5.07
C PRO A 380 2.08 -6.51 5.42
N GLY A 381 0.79 -6.88 5.38
CA GLY A 381 -0.33 -5.96 5.62
C GLY A 381 -1.41 -6.51 6.55
N THR A 382 -1.19 -7.65 7.22
CA THR A 382 -2.14 -8.26 8.17
C THR A 382 -1.49 -8.56 9.51
N LYS A 383 -2.28 -8.72 10.55
CA LYS A 383 -1.80 -9.04 11.91
C LYS A 383 -0.67 -8.09 12.35
N ILE A 384 -0.88 -6.82 12.11
CA ILE A 384 0.12 -5.79 12.38
C ILE A 384 0.26 -5.59 13.89
N ILE A 385 1.51 -5.48 14.33
CA ILE A 385 1.87 -4.97 15.65
C ILE A 385 2.64 -3.68 15.42
N SER A 386 2.26 -2.59 16.08
CA SER A 386 2.96 -1.32 16.02
C SER A 386 2.82 -0.53 17.31
N LEU A 387 3.24 0.73 17.32
CA LEU A 387 3.17 1.60 18.47
C LEU A 387 1.73 1.85 18.90
N ASP A 388 1.48 1.85 20.21
CA ASP A 388 0.24 2.34 20.79
C ASP A 388 0.14 3.87 20.59
N PRO A 389 -0.87 4.38 19.87
CA PRO A 389 -1.01 5.80 19.59
C PRO A 389 -1.54 6.63 20.78
N ALA A 390 -1.89 6.01 21.90
CA ALA A 390 -2.33 6.75 23.07
C ALA A 390 -1.24 7.69 23.57
N GLU A 391 -1.59 8.94 23.86
CA GLU A 391 -0.63 9.96 24.31
C GLU A 391 0.14 9.48 25.54
N GLY A 392 1.48 9.51 25.44
CA GLY A 392 2.38 9.10 26.52
C GLY A 392 2.49 7.59 26.75
N SER A 393 1.84 6.76 25.95
CA SER A 393 1.98 5.30 26.03
C SER A 393 3.39 4.87 25.60
N PRO A 394 4.05 3.99 26.37
CA PRO A 394 5.29 3.34 25.94
C PRO A 394 5.04 1.97 25.29
N GLY A 395 3.78 1.65 24.97
CA GLY A 395 3.33 0.32 24.61
C GLY A 395 3.22 0.06 23.11
N LEU A 396 2.69 -1.12 22.81
CA LEU A 396 2.36 -1.59 21.47
C LEU A 396 0.84 -1.82 21.36
N ALA A 397 0.33 -1.76 20.15
CA ALA A 397 -1.03 -2.12 19.79
C ALA A 397 -1.02 -3.11 18.60
N ASN A 398 -1.91 -4.10 18.63
CA ASN A 398 -2.19 -4.99 17.51
C ASN A 398 -3.70 -5.12 17.22
N LEU A 399 -4.51 -4.49 18.05
CA LEU A 399 -5.95 -4.45 17.89
C LEU A 399 -6.44 -3.02 17.79
N THR A 400 -7.47 -2.82 16.98
CA THR A 400 -8.24 -1.60 16.88
C THR A 400 -9.68 -1.87 17.28
N PHE A 401 -10.35 -0.87 17.83
CA PHE A 401 -11.77 -0.94 18.14
C PHE A 401 -12.56 -0.21 17.06
N GLU A 402 -13.40 -0.95 16.33
CA GLU A 402 -14.43 -0.37 15.49
C GLU A 402 -15.57 0.17 16.33
N SER A 403 -16.56 0.81 15.69
CA SER A 403 -17.75 1.36 16.37
C SER A 403 -18.39 0.29 17.28
N GLY A 404 -18.14 0.39 18.60
CA GLY A 404 -18.51 -0.59 19.61
C GLY A 404 -17.29 -1.29 20.20
N ASP A 405 -17.52 -2.16 21.18
CA ASP A 405 -16.45 -2.85 21.94
C ASP A 405 -15.79 -4.03 21.18
N LYS A 406 -16.06 -4.19 19.88
CA LYS A 406 -15.48 -5.27 19.11
C LYS A 406 -14.08 -4.87 18.63
N ALA A 407 -13.08 -5.56 19.15
CA ALA A 407 -11.70 -5.43 18.70
C ALA A 407 -11.47 -6.24 17.40
N SER A 408 -10.74 -5.68 16.46
CA SER A 408 -10.27 -6.35 15.23
C SER A 408 -8.76 -6.18 15.07
N GLU A 409 -8.12 -7.11 14.37
CA GLU A 409 -6.69 -7.03 14.07
C GLU A 409 -6.38 -5.83 13.19
N ILE A 410 -5.24 -5.20 13.42
CA ILE A 410 -4.76 -4.10 12.57
C ILE A 410 -4.29 -4.68 11.25
N GLN A 411 -4.87 -4.22 10.13
CA GLN A 411 -4.56 -4.67 8.78
C GLN A 411 -4.87 -3.61 7.73
N GLY A 412 -4.18 -3.67 6.59
CA GLY A 412 -4.40 -2.77 5.45
C GLY A 412 -3.15 -2.59 4.59
N THR A 413 -3.31 -2.16 3.35
CA THR A 413 -2.20 -1.75 2.47
C THR A 413 -1.46 -0.53 3.03
N SER A 414 -2.12 0.29 3.86
CA SER A 414 -1.53 1.41 4.58
C SER A 414 -0.47 0.99 5.60
N PHE A 415 -0.52 -0.26 6.08
CA PHE A 415 0.52 -0.85 6.93
C PHE A 415 1.58 -1.62 6.14
N ALA A 416 1.30 -2.01 4.90
CA ALA A 416 2.30 -2.58 3.98
C ALA A 416 3.25 -1.50 3.43
N ALA A 417 2.73 -0.32 3.08
CA ALA A 417 3.52 0.80 2.55
C ALA A 417 4.69 1.22 3.46
N PRO A 418 4.55 1.36 4.79
CA PRO A 418 5.65 1.75 5.66
C PRO A 418 6.81 0.74 5.73
N TYR A 419 6.59 -0.56 5.49
CA TYR A 419 7.70 -1.51 5.33
C TYR A 419 8.56 -1.15 4.12
N VAL A 420 7.94 -0.74 3.01
CA VAL A 420 8.63 -0.32 1.79
C VAL A 420 9.31 1.04 1.96
N ALA A 421 8.65 1.99 2.63
CA ALA A 421 9.24 3.30 2.93
C ALA A 421 10.47 3.17 3.87
N GLY A 422 10.38 2.31 4.87
CA GLY A 422 11.52 1.98 5.74
C GLY A 422 12.65 1.29 4.97
N LEU A 423 12.35 0.36 4.05
CA LEU A 423 13.35 -0.24 3.16
C LEU A 423 14.01 0.82 2.27
N ALA A 424 13.22 1.74 1.69
CA ALA A 424 13.78 2.84 0.91
C ALA A 424 14.71 3.72 1.75
N ALA A 425 14.40 3.94 3.02
CA ALA A 425 15.29 4.66 3.94
C ALA A 425 16.58 3.89 4.23
N LEU A 426 16.53 2.55 4.40
CA LEU A 426 17.73 1.71 4.54
C LEU A 426 18.60 1.73 3.28
N VAL A 427 17.98 1.64 2.09
CA VAL A 427 18.69 1.72 0.79
C VAL A 427 19.36 3.10 0.65
N ARG A 428 18.65 4.19 0.94
CA ARG A 428 19.21 5.55 0.92
C ARG A 428 20.38 5.72 1.90
N ALA A 429 20.27 5.14 3.09
CA ALA A 429 21.35 5.18 4.06
C ALA A 429 22.59 4.43 3.57
N LYS A 430 22.41 3.24 2.97
CA LYS A 430 23.51 2.41 2.50
C LYS A 430 24.14 2.90 1.19
N TYR A 431 23.30 3.38 0.27
CA TYR A 431 23.66 3.81 -1.08
C TYR A 431 23.23 5.27 -1.31
N PRO A 432 23.90 6.25 -0.69
CA PRO A 432 23.48 7.66 -0.73
C PRO A 432 23.54 8.28 -2.14
N ASP A 433 24.33 7.71 -3.04
CA ASP A 433 24.50 8.19 -4.42
C ASP A 433 23.39 7.75 -5.38
N LEU A 434 22.55 6.78 -4.97
CA LEU A 434 21.40 6.36 -5.79
C LEU A 434 20.34 7.46 -5.81
N ASP A 435 19.83 7.77 -6.99
CA ASP A 435 18.65 8.64 -7.11
C ASP A 435 17.34 7.91 -6.76
N ALA A 436 16.22 8.66 -6.71
CA ALA A 436 14.93 8.10 -6.32
C ALA A 436 14.47 6.97 -7.25
N LYS A 437 14.68 7.11 -8.55
CA LYS A 437 14.30 6.08 -9.54
C LYS A 437 15.16 4.84 -9.40
N GLN A 438 16.45 5.01 -9.14
CA GLN A 438 17.36 3.89 -8.88
C GLN A 438 16.98 3.15 -7.60
N VAL A 439 16.61 3.86 -6.51
CA VAL A 439 16.12 3.23 -5.27
C VAL A 439 14.84 2.42 -5.54
N ILE A 440 13.87 3.01 -6.26
CA ILE A 440 12.63 2.32 -6.64
C ILE A 440 12.92 1.09 -7.51
N ASN A 441 13.80 1.21 -8.51
CA ASN A 441 14.18 0.10 -9.37
C ASN A 441 14.88 -1.00 -8.58
N ARG A 442 15.78 -0.65 -7.67
CA ARG A 442 16.44 -1.62 -6.80
C ARG A 442 15.44 -2.43 -5.98
N ILE A 443 14.47 -1.77 -5.35
CA ILE A 443 13.41 -2.45 -4.59
C ILE A 443 12.60 -3.37 -5.49
N LYS A 444 12.26 -2.95 -6.71
CA LYS A 444 11.52 -3.76 -7.70
C LYS A 444 12.34 -4.95 -8.21
N GLU A 445 13.58 -4.72 -8.63
CA GLU A 445 14.45 -5.75 -9.25
C GLU A 445 14.89 -6.83 -8.25
N THR A 446 14.94 -6.50 -6.96
CA THR A 446 15.32 -7.46 -5.90
C THR A 446 14.13 -8.09 -5.19
N ALA A 447 12.90 -7.73 -5.55
CA ALA A 447 11.70 -8.32 -4.98
C ALA A 447 11.57 -9.82 -5.33
N GLN A 448 10.76 -10.55 -4.57
CA GLN A 448 10.44 -11.96 -4.82
C GLN A 448 9.43 -12.06 -5.97
N HIS A 449 9.93 -12.09 -7.20
CA HIS A 449 9.12 -12.02 -8.41
C HIS A 449 8.07 -13.14 -8.49
N PRO A 450 6.81 -12.80 -8.85
CA PRO A 450 5.78 -13.81 -9.08
C PRO A 450 6.10 -14.63 -10.35
N ALA A 451 5.57 -15.86 -10.42
CA ALA A 451 5.67 -16.73 -11.58
C ALA A 451 4.74 -16.25 -12.72
N ALA A 452 4.86 -14.99 -13.10
CA ALA A 452 4.07 -14.34 -14.15
C ALA A 452 4.99 -13.86 -15.29
N PRO A 453 4.47 -13.68 -16.52
CA PRO A 453 5.27 -13.17 -17.63
C PRO A 453 5.94 -11.83 -17.29
N GLY A 454 7.26 -11.76 -17.47
CA GLY A 454 8.04 -10.57 -17.13
C GLY A 454 8.28 -10.37 -15.62
N GLY A 455 7.99 -11.40 -14.79
CA GLY A 455 8.22 -11.35 -13.34
C GLY A 455 7.33 -10.34 -12.62
N ARG A 456 6.15 -10.02 -13.17
CA ARG A 456 5.24 -8.99 -12.62
C ARG A 456 3.77 -9.35 -12.86
N ASP A 457 2.92 -9.10 -11.89
CA ASP A 457 1.45 -9.16 -12.03
C ASP A 457 0.76 -7.91 -11.45
N ASN A 458 -0.57 -7.90 -11.45
CA ASN A 458 -1.35 -6.77 -10.92
C ASN A 458 -1.69 -6.91 -9.43
N PHE A 459 -1.30 -8.02 -8.79
CA PHE A 459 -1.63 -8.33 -7.40
C PHE A 459 -0.51 -7.92 -6.44
N VAL A 460 0.71 -8.32 -6.77
CA VAL A 460 1.93 -8.05 -5.99
C VAL A 460 2.96 -7.21 -6.76
N GLY A 461 2.64 -6.76 -7.96
CA GLY A 461 3.58 -6.04 -8.81
C GLY A 461 4.79 -6.91 -9.14
N TYR A 462 6.00 -6.43 -8.86
CA TYR A 462 7.25 -7.19 -9.01
C TYR A 462 7.47 -8.20 -7.89
N GLY A 463 6.54 -8.31 -6.94
CA GLY A 463 6.57 -9.29 -5.87
C GLY A 463 6.75 -8.69 -4.48
N VAL A 464 6.87 -9.58 -3.49
CA VAL A 464 7.11 -9.16 -2.12
C VAL A 464 8.53 -8.61 -1.98
N ILE A 465 8.70 -7.49 -1.29
CA ILE A 465 10.03 -6.91 -1.07
C ILE A 465 10.98 -7.89 -0.39
N ASP A 466 12.24 -7.86 -0.78
CA ASP A 466 13.34 -8.58 -0.12
C ASP A 466 14.40 -7.57 0.38
N PRO A 467 14.35 -7.16 1.65
CA PRO A 467 15.27 -6.17 2.19
C PRO A 467 16.73 -6.63 2.15
N VAL A 468 17.00 -7.93 2.33
CA VAL A 468 18.37 -8.46 2.30
C VAL A 468 18.91 -8.39 0.88
N ALA A 469 18.16 -8.83 -0.11
CA ALA A 469 18.53 -8.74 -1.52
C ALA A 469 18.72 -7.27 -1.95
N ALA A 470 17.78 -6.37 -1.59
CA ALA A 470 17.89 -4.94 -1.88
C ALA A 470 19.14 -4.29 -1.30
N LEU A 471 19.67 -4.80 -0.20
CA LEU A 471 20.85 -4.26 0.45
C LEU A 471 22.17 -4.96 0.07
N THR A 472 22.12 -6.10 -0.65
CA THR A 472 23.33 -6.89 -0.94
C THR A 472 23.59 -7.15 -2.41
N GLN A 473 22.56 -7.20 -3.24
CA GLN A 473 22.73 -7.50 -4.65
C GLN A 473 23.40 -6.36 -5.41
N SER A 474 24.26 -6.72 -6.36
CA SER A 474 24.80 -5.80 -7.36
C SER A 474 23.90 -5.79 -8.58
N LEU A 475 23.38 -4.63 -8.97
CA LEU A 475 22.46 -4.49 -10.08
C LEU A 475 23.16 -3.84 -11.28
N PRO A 476 23.10 -4.45 -12.47
CA PRO A 476 23.70 -3.90 -13.69
C PRO A 476 23.09 -2.54 -14.11
N SER A 477 21.85 -2.26 -13.69
CA SER A 477 21.14 -1.00 -13.94
C SER A 477 21.70 0.19 -13.16
N GLU A 478 22.55 -0.04 -12.14
CA GLU A 478 23.15 1.02 -11.32
C GLU A 478 24.50 1.47 -11.92
N VAL A 479 24.46 2.51 -12.72
CA VAL A 479 25.65 3.09 -13.36
C VAL A 479 26.58 3.69 -12.31
N GLY A 480 27.84 3.20 -12.24
CA GLY A 480 28.90 3.72 -11.35
C GLY A 480 29.34 2.78 -10.22
N VAL A 481 28.59 1.75 -9.91
CA VAL A 481 29.11 0.64 -9.11
C VAL A 481 29.97 -0.20 -10.07
N VAL A 482 31.31 -0.10 -9.92
CA VAL A 482 32.21 -1.09 -10.54
C VAL A 482 31.84 -2.41 -9.87
N ALA A 483 30.88 -3.12 -10.46
CA ALA A 483 30.71 -4.51 -10.16
C ALA A 483 32.04 -5.18 -10.50
N SER A 484 32.75 -5.64 -9.48
CA SER A 484 33.66 -6.74 -9.70
C SER A 484 32.78 -7.82 -10.31
N ASP A 485 32.90 -8.00 -11.62
CA ASP A 485 32.19 -9.04 -12.35
C ASP A 485 32.46 -10.39 -11.66
N PRO A 486 31.58 -10.91 -10.81
CA PRO A 486 31.61 -12.31 -10.46
C PRO A 486 31.05 -12.92 -11.75
N GLY A 487 31.93 -13.36 -12.65
CA GLY A 487 31.54 -14.03 -13.88
C GLY A 487 30.29 -14.90 -13.67
N PRO A 488 29.51 -15.23 -14.68
CA PRO A 488 28.17 -15.77 -14.54
C PRO A 488 28.19 -16.89 -13.50
N GLN A 489 27.82 -16.58 -12.28
CA GLN A 489 27.47 -17.59 -11.31
C GLN A 489 26.20 -18.22 -11.90
N MET A 490 26.40 -19.32 -12.62
CA MET A 490 25.28 -20.22 -12.85
C MET A 490 24.67 -20.43 -11.47
N ALA A 491 23.46 -19.88 -11.27
CA ALA A 491 22.66 -20.24 -10.13
C ALA A 491 22.73 -21.76 -10.07
N GLN A 492 23.37 -22.32 -9.05
CA GLN A 492 23.27 -23.74 -8.80
C GLN A 492 21.79 -23.94 -8.57
N LEU A 493 21.12 -24.46 -9.59
CA LEU A 493 19.77 -24.97 -9.43
C LEU A 493 19.80 -25.73 -8.12
N PRO A 494 18.90 -25.44 -7.17
CA PRO A 494 18.80 -26.26 -5.96
C PRO A 494 18.82 -27.70 -6.43
N PRO A 495 19.61 -28.59 -5.82
CA PRO A 495 19.75 -29.97 -6.29
C PRO A 495 18.33 -30.46 -6.54
N ALA A 496 18.10 -30.97 -7.77
CA ALA A 496 16.78 -31.45 -8.17
C ALA A 496 16.24 -32.20 -6.98
N ASN A 497 15.10 -31.74 -6.44
CA ASN A 497 14.48 -32.42 -5.30
C ASN A 497 14.39 -33.87 -5.73
N ASP A 498 15.28 -34.71 -5.23
CA ASP A 498 15.14 -36.13 -5.32
C ASP A 498 13.82 -36.40 -4.61
N HIS A 499 12.75 -36.37 -5.40
CA HIS A 499 11.47 -36.87 -4.93
C HIS A 499 11.74 -38.33 -4.58
N SER A 500 12.13 -38.55 -3.32
CA SER A 500 12.31 -39.91 -2.86
C SER A 500 10.99 -40.59 -3.13
N SER A 501 10.98 -41.54 -4.04
CA SER A 501 9.80 -42.38 -4.34
C SER A 501 9.36 -43.19 -3.10
N THR A 502 10.10 -43.07 -2.00
CA THR A 502 9.85 -43.72 -0.72
C THR A 502 8.41 -43.52 -0.20
N PRO A 503 7.80 -42.30 -0.18
CA PRO A 503 6.41 -42.15 0.25
C PRO A 503 5.42 -42.86 -0.68
N MET A 504 5.69 -42.87 -1.97
CA MET A 504 4.84 -43.51 -2.97
C MET A 504 4.94 -45.06 -2.85
N ILE A 505 6.14 -45.59 -2.63
CA ILE A 505 6.38 -47.03 -2.40
C ILE A 505 5.71 -47.48 -1.11
N VAL A 506 5.80 -46.69 -0.02
CA VAL A 506 5.14 -47.02 1.27
C VAL A 506 3.62 -46.97 1.10
N ALA A 507 3.07 -45.99 0.39
CA ALA A 507 1.63 -45.93 0.12
C ALA A 507 1.13 -47.10 -0.73
N LEU A 508 1.86 -47.50 -1.76
CA LEU A 508 1.52 -48.66 -2.61
C LEU A 508 1.65 -49.96 -1.87
N ALA A 509 2.69 -50.15 -1.06
CA ALA A 509 2.87 -51.35 -0.23
C ALA A 509 1.78 -51.46 0.86
N GLY A 510 1.42 -50.34 1.50
CA GLY A 510 0.34 -50.29 2.49
C GLY A 510 -1.04 -50.62 1.92
N THR A 511 -1.37 -50.05 0.76
CA THR A 511 -2.65 -50.35 0.06
C THR A 511 -2.69 -51.78 -0.47
N GLY A 512 -1.59 -52.27 -1.06
CA GLY A 512 -1.49 -53.65 -1.52
C GLY A 512 -1.63 -54.68 -0.37
N GLY A 513 -0.93 -54.45 0.74
CA GLY A 513 -1.02 -55.28 1.95
C GLY A 513 -2.41 -55.28 2.57
N GLY A 514 -3.08 -54.14 2.64
CA GLY A 514 -4.45 -53.99 3.13
C GLY A 514 -5.47 -54.77 2.27
N LEU A 515 -5.31 -54.75 0.95
CA LEU A 515 -6.17 -55.48 0.01
C LEU A 515 -6.00 -56.98 0.14
N VAL A 516 -4.77 -57.48 0.29
CA VAL A 516 -4.48 -58.92 0.52
C VAL A 516 -5.07 -59.36 1.84
N ALA A 517 -4.90 -58.60 2.93
CA ALA A 517 -5.49 -58.92 4.24
C ALA A 517 -7.03 -58.96 4.16
N LEU A 518 -7.66 -58.04 3.43
CA LEU A 518 -9.12 -58.02 3.23
C LEU A 518 -9.58 -59.30 2.48
N LEU A 519 -8.88 -59.68 1.40
CA LEU A 519 -9.21 -60.88 0.63
C LEU A 519 -9.05 -62.16 1.44
N ILE A 520 -8.00 -62.27 2.26
CA ILE A 520 -7.82 -63.39 3.18
C ILE A 520 -8.96 -63.43 4.18
N THR A 521 -9.35 -62.31 4.76
CA THR A 521 -10.44 -62.25 5.74
C THR A 521 -11.78 -62.65 5.10
N LEU A 522 -12.07 -62.18 3.90
CA LEU A 522 -13.27 -62.58 3.15
C LEU A 522 -13.27 -64.06 2.80
N PHE A 523 -12.10 -64.59 2.40
CA PHE A 523 -11.96 -66.01 2.11
C PHE A 523 -12.20 -66.87 3.35
N VAL A 524 -11.60 -66.51 4.48
CA VAL A 524 -11.81 -67.23 5.77
C VAL A 524 -13.27 -67.14 6.20
N MET A 525 -13.89 -65.96 6.13
CA MET A 525 -15.32 -65.82 6.47
C MET A 525 -16.23 -66.66 5.55
N ARG A 526 -15.91 -66.69 4.24
CA ARG A 526 -16.67 -67.50 3.27
C ARG A 526 -16.52 -68.97 3.57
N THR A 527 -15.30 -69.44 3.94
CA THR A 527 -15.02 -70.82 4.29
C THR A 527 -15.75 -71.25 5.61
N ILE A 528 -15.73 -70.40 6.63
CA ILE A 528 -16.45 -70.59 7.87
C ILE A 528 -17.97 -70.64 7.63
N ARG A 529 -18.52 -69.78 6.80
CA ARG A 529 -19.95 -69.76 6.44
C ARG A 529 -20.33 -71.02 5.67
N ARG A 530 -19.47 -71.58 4.80
CA ARG A 530 -19.74 -72.79 4.00
C ARG A 530 -19.67 -74.07 4.84
N ASN A 531 -18.87 -74.04 5.91
CA ASN A 531 -18.67 -75.21 6.76
C ASN A 531 -19.50 -75.14 8.07
N ARG A 532 -20.51 -74.29 8.19
CA ARG A 532 -21.44 -74.31 9.29
C ARG A 532 -22.33 -75.56 9.15
N PRO A 533 -22.34 -76.50 10.15
CA PRO A 533 -23.30 -77.56 10.13
C PRO A 533 -24.72 -76.99 10.24
N GLU A 534 -25.65 -77.56 9.49
CA GLU A 534 -27.06 -77.25 9.64
C GLU A 534 -27.52 -77.54 11.05
N PRO A 535 -28.30 -76.67 11.71
CA PRO A 535 -28.87 -77.00 12.99
C PRO A 535 -29.89 -78.12 12.80
N THR A 536 -29.59 -79.30 13.34
CA THR A 536 -30.56 -80.37 13.44
C THR A 536 -31.70 -79.91 14.33
N GLY A 537 -32.85 -79.70 13.72
CA GLY A 537 -34.08 -79.38 14.42
C GLY A 537 -34.48 -80.50 15.37
N PRO A 538 -35.16 -80.20 16.48
CA PRO A 538 -35.61 -81.19 17.37
C PRO A 538 -36.67 -82.04 16.69
N VAL A 539 -36.37 -83.36 16.60
CA VAL A 539 -37.38 -84.40 16.31
C VAL A 539 -38.24 -84.51 17.54
N ARG A 540 -39.47 -84.32 17.32
CA ARG A 540 -40.47 -84.82 18.24
C ARG A 540 -41.06 -85.99 17.75
#